data_24724c89146aa1418466c598b04a13de
#
_entry.id   24724c89146aa1418466c598b04a13de
#
_cell.length_a   1.000
_cell.length_b   1.000
_cell.length_c   1.000
_cell.angle_alpha   90.00
_cell.angle_beta   90.00
_cell.angle_gamma   90.00
#
_symmetry.space_group_name_H-M   'P 1'
#
loop_
_entity.id
_entity.type
_entity.pdbx_description
1 polymer ?
#
loop_
_entity_poly.entity_id
_entity_poly.type
_entity_poly.pdbx_seq_one_letter_code
_entity_poly.pdbx_strand_id
1 'polypeptide(L)' 'MILKNKRTRETLEIEYSEFRKKFAKEIQIAFESFRKTELNKPFYNYKDDNSMEFNFYFQLQWNFNNFGNSIWYIERM' A
#
# COMPACT_ATOMS: atom_id res chain seq x y z
N MET A 1 8.72 0.69 -8.57
CA MET A 1 7.26 0.89 -8.46
C MET A 1 6.85 2.21 -9.10
N ILE A 2 5.62 2.32 -9.49
CA ILE A 2 5.10 3.51 -10.15
C ILE A 2 3.93 4.06 -9.35
N LEU A 3 4.04 5.33 -8.99
CA LEU A 3 2.97 6.08 -8.35
C LEU A 3 2.32 7.00 -9.38
N LYS A 4 1.06 7.30 -9.17
CA LYS A 4 0.32 8.22 -10.03
C LYS A 4 -0.38 9.27 -9.20
N ASN A 5 -0.31 10.52 -9.66
CA ASN A 5 -0.99 11.63 -9.01
C ASN A 5 -2.46 11.63 -9.43
N LYS A 6 -3.35 11.60 -8.46
CA LYS A 6 -4.80 11.53 -8.72
C LYS A 6 -5.34 12.78 -9.40
N ARG A 7 -4.69 13.92 -9.21
CA ARG A 7 -5.14 15.21 -9.76
C ARG A 7 -4.54 15.49 -11.12
N THR A 8 -3.20 15.41 -11.21
CA THR A 8 -2.48 15.81 -12.42
C THR A 8 -2.26 14.67 -13.39
N ARG A 9 -2.43 13.43 -12.94
CA ARG A 9 -2.16 12.21 -13.69
C ARG A 9 -0.68 12.01 -13.98
N GLU A 10 0.19 12.77 -13.32
CA GLU A 10 1.63 12.57 -13.43
C GLU A 10 2.03 11.25 -12.80
N THR A 11 3.03 10.62 -13.40
CA THR A 11 3.59 9.38 -12.87
C THR A 11 4.94 9.64 -12.23
N LEU A 12 5.24 8.88 -11.18
CA LEU A 12 6.52 8.93 -10.49
C LEU A 12 7.04 7.50 -10.36
N GLU A 13 8.19 7.25 -10.97
CA GLU A 13 8.87 5.99 -10.80
C GLU A 13 9.84 6.12 -9.63
N ILE A 14 9.75 5.22 -8.67
CA ILE A 14 10.51 5.30 -7.43
C ILE A 14 10.89 3.89 -6.97
N GLU A 15 12.05 3.78 -6.36
CA GLU A 15 12.48 2.53 -5.75
C GLU A 15 11.67 2.25 -4.50
N TYR A 16 11.43 0.97 -4.22
CA TYR A 16 10.65 0.58 -3.05
C TYR A 16 11.23 1.11 -1.75
N SER A 17 12.55 1.07 -1.63
CA SER A 17 13.22 1.58 -0.42
C SER A 17 13.01 3.08 -0.23
N GLU A 18 13.05 3.83 -1.31
CA GLU A 18 12.79 5.27 -1.27
C GLU A 18 11.32 5.56 -0.96
N PHE A 19 10.43 4.77 -1.53
CA PHE A 19 9.01 4.88 -1.24
C PHE A 19 8.74 4.70 0.24
N ARG A 20 9.35 3.71 0.86
CA ARG A 20 9.16 3.45 2.29
C ARG A 20 9.65 4.59 3.16
N LYS A 21 10.71 5.25 2.76
CA LYS A 21 11.23 6.41 3.49
C LYS A 21 10.36 7.65 3.27
N LYS A 22 10.01 7.91 2.03
CA LYS A 22 9.28 9.13 1.67
C LYS A 22 7.86 9.11 2.19
N PHE A 23 7.21 7.97 2.15
CA PHE A 23 5.81 7.83 2.53
C PHE A 23 5.63 7.01 3.81
N ALA A 24 6.65 6.99 4.68
CA ALA A 24 6.60 6.16 5.90
C ALA A 24 5.38 6.47 6.76
N LYS A 25 5.05 7.73 6.92
CA LYS A 25 3.92 8.17 7.73
C LYS A 25 2.59 7.71 7.12
N GLU A 26 2.45 7.87 5.83
CA GLU A 26 1.23 7.48 5.11
C GLU A 26 1.05 5.96 5.13
N ILE A 27 2.14 5.23 5.02
CA ILE A 27 2.11 3.76 5.12
C ILE A 27 1.64 3.33 6.50
N GLN A 28 2.16 3.96 7.55
CA GLN A 28 1.75 3.66 8.91
C GLN A 28 0.27 3.93 9.11
N ILE A 29 -0.21 5.08 8.68
CA ILE A 29 -1.62 5.46 8.78
C ILE A 29 -2.49 4.46 8.02
N ALA A 30 -2.06 4.06 6.83
CA ALA A 30 -2.80 3.12 6.01
C ALA A 30 -3.00 1.79 6.71
N PHE A 31 -1.94 1.24 7.30
CA PHE A 31 -2.03 -0.03 8.00
C PHE A 31 -2.82 0.07 9.29
N GLU A 32 -2.71 1.17 10.01
CA GLU A 32 -3.51 1.38 11.21
C GLU A 32 -5.00 1.48 10.88
N SER A 33 -5.33 2.21 9.84
CA SER A 33 -6.72 2.32 9.38
C SER A 33 -7.27 0.98 8.94
N PHE A 34 -6.46 0.20 8.22
CA PHE A 34 -6.84 -1.14 7.81
C PHE A 34 -7.12 -2.03 9.01
N ARG A 35 -6.26 -2.00 10.02
CA ARG A 35 -6.47 -2.80 11.23
C ARG A 35 -7.79 -2.48 11.91
N LYS A 36 -8.15 -1.22 11.95
CA LYS A 36 -9.40 -0.80 12.60
C LYS A 36 -10.64 -1.26 11.83
N THR A 37 -10.58 -1.27 10.51
CA THR A 37 -11.75 -1.54 9.67
C THR A 37 -11.86 -3.00 9.27
N GLU A 38 -10.74 -3.69 9.09
CA GLU A 38 -10.70 -5.02 8.49
C GLU A 38 -10.19 -6.12 9.42
N LEU A 39 -9.98 -5.78 10.70
CA LEU A 39 -9.35 -6.69 11.65
C LEU A 39 -10.03 -8.05 11.74
N ASN A 40 -11.35 -8.08 11.64
CA ASN A 40 -12.13 -9.28 11.84
C ASN A 40 -12.47 -10.02 10.54
N LYS A 41 -12.01 -9.54 9.41
CA LYS A 41 -12.28 -10.22 8.15
C LYS A 41 -11.25 -11.31 7.90
N PRO A 42 -11.67 -12.50 7.47
CA PRO A 42 -10.73 -13.59 7.16
C PRO A 42 -10.01 -13.33 5.84
N PHE A 43 -9.49 -12.15 5.71
CA PHE A 43 -8.84 -11.70 4.48
C PHE A 43 -7.45 -12.31 4.35
N TYR A 44 -6.87 -12.70 5.47
CA TYR A 44 -5.51 -13.18 5.53
C TYR A 44 -5.50 -14.65 5.87
N ASN A 45 -5.47 -15.46 4.85
CA ASN A 45 -5.30 -16.88 5.05
C ASN A 45 -3.95 -17.27 4.45
N TYR A 46 -2.89 -16.93 5.16
CA TYR A 46 -1.54 -17.20 4.71
C TYR A 46 -1.20 -18.65 4.99
N LYS A 47 -1.36 -19.49 3.99
CA LYS A 47 -1.08 -20.92 4.17
C LYS A 47 0.30 -21.31 3.72
N ASP A 48 0.99 -20.46 2.97
CA ASP A 48 2.35 -20.72 2.53
C ASP A 48 3.14 -19.43 2.41
N ASP A 49 4.47 -19.54 2.39
CA ASP A 49 5.38 -18.40 2.43
C ASP A 49 5.30 -17.53 1.17
N ASN A 50 5.10 -18.15 0.03
CA ASN A 50 4.99 -17.40 -1.22
C ASN A 50 3.74 -16.54 -1.23
N SER A 51 2.66 -17.07 -0.69
CA SER A 51 1.43 -16.31 -0.55
C SER A 51 1.58 -15.15 0.40
N MET A 52 2.37 -15.30 1.45
CA MET A 52 2.60 -14.21 2.41
C MET A 52 3.28 -13.02 1.75
N GLU A 53 4.34 -13.24 0.98
CA GLU A 53 5.04 -12.14 0.33
C GLU A 53 4.15 -11.44 -0.70
N PHE A 54 3.48 -12.20 -1.53
CA PHE A 54 2.54 -11.66 -2.50
C PHE A 54 1.47 -10.84 -1.82
N ASN A 55 0.89 -11.38 -0.75
CA ASN A 55 -0.17 -10.69 -0.03
C ASN A 55 0.31 -9.44 0.68
N PHE A 56 1.56 -9.42 1.15
CA PHE A 56 2.12 -8.21 1.76
C PHE A 56 2.12 -7.04 0.76
N TYR A 57 2.62 -7.26 -0.45
CA TYR A 57 2.66 -6.20 -1.46
C TYR A 57 1.25 -5.79 -1.91
N PHE A 58 0.39 -6.76 -2.06
CA PHE A 58 -1.00 -6.48 -2.40
C PHE A 58 -1.67 -5.63 -1.31
N GLN A 59 -1.45 -5.99 -0.05
CA GLN A 59 -1.99 -5.26 1.08
C GLN A 59 -1.42 -3.85 1.16
N LEU A 60 -0.14 -3.72 0.94
CA LEU A 60 0.49 -2.39 0.94
C LEU A 60 -0.13 -1.50 -0.11
N GLN A 61 -0.28 -2.00 -1.33
CA GLN A 61 -0.87 -1.22 -2.41
C GLN A 61 -2.31 -0.84 -2.10
N TRP A 62 -3.12 -1.81 -1.66
CA TRP A 62 -4.52 -1.57 -1.38
C TRP A 62 -4.70 -0.58 -0.22
N ASN A 63 -3.96 -0.79 0.86
CA ASN A 63 -4.07 0.06 2.04
C ASN A 63 -3.60 1.49 1.74
N PHE A 64 -2.47 1.62 1.08
CA PHE A 64 -1.94 2.94 0.73
C PHE A 64 -2.93 3.67 -0.19
N ASN A 65 -3.47 2.99 -1.17
CA ASN A 65 -4.36 3.60 -2.14
C ASN A 65 -5.70 4.02 -1.53
N ASN A 66 -6.14 3.32 -0.49
CA ASN A 66 -7.43 3.60 0.13
C ASN A 66 -7.34 4.48 1.36
N PHE A 67 -6.23 4.43 2.11
CA PHE A 67 -6.14 5.11 3.40
C PHE A 67 -4.91 5.99 3.55
N GLY A 68 -3.88 5.79 2.75
CA GLY A 68 -2.57 6.38 3.02
C GLY A 68 -2.38 7.80 2.51
N ASN A 69 -2.90 8.10 1.33
CA ASN A 69 -2.60 9.39 0.70
C ASN A 69 -3.75 9.83 -0.19
N SER A 70 -4.06 11.14 -0.14
CA SER A 70 -5.15 11.72 -0.94
C SER A 70 -4.70 12.14 -2.34
N ILE A 71 -3.39 12.23 -2.57
CA ILE A 71 -2.83 12.76 -3.82
C ILE A 71 -2.25 11.65 -4.69
N TRP A 72 -1.49 10.74 -4.07
CA TRP A 72 -0.78 9.69 -4.79
C TRP A 72 -1.41 8.33 -4.55
N TYR A 73 -1.39 7.49 -5.57
CA TYR A 73 -1.72 6.08 -5.39
C TYR A 73 -0.68 5.21 -6.10
N ILE A 74 -0.54 3.99 -5.64
CA ILE A 74 0.37 3.03 -6.26
C ILE A 74 -0.34 2.43 -7.46
N GLU A 75 0.18 2.71 -8.64
CA GLU A 75 -0.36 2.13 -9.86
C GLU A 75 0.24 0.76 -10.12
N ARG A 76 1.52 0.61 -9.80
CA ARG A 76 2.24 -0.63 -10.09
C ARG A 76 3.36 -0.85 -9.08
N MET A 77 3.37 -2.01 -8.44
CA MET A 77 4.46 -2.42 -7.57
C MET A 77 5.63 -2.91 -8.39
#